data_a80ccf62eb7c12950bd90dba4caa8a3a
#
_entry.id   a80ccf62eb7c12950bd90dba4caa8a3a
#
_cell.length_a   1.000
_cell.length_b   1.000
_cell.length_c   1.000
_cell.angle_alpha   90.00
_cell.angle_beta   90.00
_cell.angle_gamma   90.00
#
_symmetry.space_group_name_H-M   'P 1'
#
loop_
_entity.id
_entity.type
_entity.pdbx_description
1 polymer ?
#
loop_
_entity_poly.entity_id
_entity_poly.type
_entity_poly.pdbx_seq_one_letter_code
_entity_poly.pdbx_strand_id
1 'polypeptide(L)'
;MSTSSRQGAVPPRLRHPAELPFYVFMVVLNIIIIWAIVQAAITLPFLPERLQDSGWAVTIRSAFIGLLLLVPALVVIRETQRASIRGTAVQLSPKQYGSLYETMDDFARKLGLRRRPQLFLANGNGTLNAFAAQATGHDYVVLANELFVNLYESNRDGLRFILGHELGHIRLHHVGLWYQLSVAYSERIPVLGPTLSRLREYSCDRHGAHLCPSGASGLVLLASGRHTEHTTDLDELVRQGQSLRGFWVELAQLPMSHPFTVRRLERLFKLGLFHARVRGSESETAA
;
A
#
# COMPACT_ATOMS: atom_id res chain seq x y z
N MET A 1 28.32 34.59 -1.27
CA MET A 1 28.97 33.44 -0.62
C MET A 1 28.12 32.22 -0.86
N SER A 2 28.71 31.25 -1.50
CA SER A 2 28.14 30.07 -2.16
C SER A 2 27.47 29.12 -1.18
N THR A 3 26.18 28.86 -1.34
CA THR A 3 25.49 27.71 -0.73
C THR A 3 25.81 26.47 -1.55
N SER A 4 26.82 25.75 -1.09
CA SER A 4 27.22 24.44 -1.61
C SER A 4 26.01 23.49 -1.64
N SER A 5 25.53 23.17 -2.82
CA SER A 5 24.60 22.09 -3.11
C SER A 5 25.17 20.77 -2.57
N ARG A 6 24.53 20.17 -1.59
CA ARG A 6 24.78 18.78 -1.21
C ARG A 6 24.23 17.86 -2.32
N GLN A 7 24.92 17.84 -3.46
CA GLN A 7 24.79 16.78 -4.45
C GLN A 7 25.63 15.60 -3.97
N GLY A 8 25.03 14.46 -3.75
CA GLY A 8 25.75 13.20 -3.61
C GLY A 8 25.33 12.22 -2.52
N ALA A 9 24.28 12.45 -1.77
CA ALA A 9 23.77 11.40 -0.90
C ALA A 9 23.02 10.35 -1.76
N VAL A 10 23.52 9.11 -1.78
CA VAL A 10 22.80 7.96 -2.34
C VAL A 10 21.42 7.94 -1.68
N PRO A 11 20.31 7.98 -2.44
CA PRO A 11 18.99 7.99 -1.83
C PRO A 11 18.85 6.76 -0.92
N PRO A 12 18.30 6.90 0.30
CA PRO A 12 18.10 5.77 1.19
C PRO A 12 17.33 4.69 0.42
N ARG A 13 17.67 3.41 0.62
CA ARG A 13 16.96 2.30 -0.02
C ARG A 13 15.47 2.44 0.33
N LEU A 14 14.67 2.88 -0.64
CA LEU A 14 13.24 3.15 -0.40
C LEU A 14 12.47 1.85 -0.11
N ARG A 15 12.88 0.73 -0.70
CA ARG A 15 12.31 -0.57 -0.37
C ARG A 15 12.77 -1.05 1.02
N HIS A 16 11.84 -1.57 1.82
CA HIS A 16 12.17 -2.19 3.10
C HIS A 16 13.11 -3.38 2.89
N PRO A 17 14.21 -3.51 3.67
CA PRO A 17 15.23 -4.55 3.41
C PRO A 17 14.70 -5.99 3.41
N ALA A 18 13.73 -6.28 4.28
CA ALA A 18 13.12 -7.60 4.38
C ALA A 18 12.03 -7.87 3.33
N GLU A 19 11.55 -6.85 2.58
CA GLU A 19 10.45 -7.05 1.63
C GLU A 19 10.84 -8.00 0.49
N LEU A 20 11.96 -7.72 -0.18
CA LEU A 20 12.37 -8.54 -1.32
C LEU A 20 12.72 -10.00 -0.94
N PRO A 21 13.52 -10.27 0.11
CA PRO A 21 13.76 -11.63 0.56
C PRO A 21 12.48 -12.38 0.96
N PHE A 22 11.58 -11.72 1.67
CA PHE A 22 10.32 -12.33 2.08
C PHE A 22 9.38 -12.56 0.88
N TYR A 23 9.32 -11.62 -0.07
CA TYR A 23 8.59 -11.82 -1.32
C TYR A 23 9.12 -13.02 -2.11
N VAL A 24 10.44 -13.16 -2.27
CA VAL A 24 11.05 -14.32 -2.94
C VAL A 24 10.67 -15.62 -2.24
N PHE A 25 10.73 -15.66 -0.90
CA PHE A 25 10.25 -16.80 -0.12
C PHE A 25 8.79 -17.15 -0.44
N MET A 26 7.91 -16.13 -0.48
CA MET A 26 6.49 -16.30 -0.79
C MET A 26 6.26 -16.81 -2.22
N VAL A 27 7.07 -16.35 -3.19
CA VAL A 27 7.03 -16.85 -4.59
C VAL A 27 7.42 -18.32 -4.65
N VAL A 28 8.51 -18.71 -3.99
CA VAL A 28 8.93 -20.13 -3.94
C VAL A 28 7.85 -21.00 -3.31
N LEU A 29 7.29 -20.55 -2.20
CA LEU A 29 6.18 -21.25 -1.53
C LEU A 29 4.94 -21.35 -2.44
N ASN A 30 4.61 -20.30 -3.17
CA ASN A 30 3.50 -20.28 -4.14
C ASN A 30 3.71 -21.29 -5.26
N ILE A 31 4.95 -21.40 -5.79
CA ILE A 31 5.30 -22.40 -6.80
C ILE A 31 5.14 -23.83 -6.27
N ILE A 32 5.60 -24.08 -5.03
CA ILE A 32 5.45 -25.38 -4.38
C ILE A 32 3.96 -25.75 -4.22
N ILE A 33 3.13 -24.80 -3.77
CA ILE A 33 1.68 -25.02 -3.61
C ILE A 33 1.04 -25.34 -4.97
N ILE A 34 1.33 -24.55 -6.01
CA ILE A 34 0.80 -24.77 -7.36
C ILE A 34 1.24 -26.13 -7.88
N TRP A 35 2.52 -26.47 -7.74
CA TRP A 35 3.05 -27.78 -8.14
C TRP A 35 2.33 -28.93 -7.42
N ALA A 36 2.14 -28.81 -6.11
CA ALA A 36 1.43 -29.82 -5.32
C ALA A 36 -0.05 -30.01 -5.78
N ILE A 37 -0.75 -28.91 -6.08
CA ILE A 37 -2.12 -28.96 -6.61
C ILE A 37 -2.14 -29.67 -7.96
N VAL A 38 -1.22 -29.34 -8.86
CA VAL A 38 -1.14 -29.95 -10.20
C VAL A 38 -0.80 -31.42 -10.09
N GLN A 39 0.20 -31.82 -9.28
CA GLN A 39 0.55 -33.22 -9.08
C GLN A 39 -0.61 -34.03 -8.49
N ALA A 40 -1.27 -33.49 -7.48
CA ALA A 40 -2.43 -34.13 -6.88
C ALA A 40 -3.58 -34.31 -7.90
N ALA A 41 -3.84 -33.31 -8.74
CA ALA A 41 -4.87 -33.39 -9.78
C ALA A 41 -4.55 -34.42 -10.86
N ILE A 42 -3.28 -34.55 -11.27
CA ILE A 42 -2.80 -35.52 -12.27
C ILE A 42 -2.86 -36.94 -11.72
N THR A 43 -2.53 -37.17 -10.45
CA THR A 43 -2.50 -38.50 -9.84
C THR A 43 -3.87 -39.02 -9.43
N LEU A 44 -4.82 -38.11 -9.17
CA LEU A 44 -6.17 -38.44 -8.68
C LEU A 44 -6.92 -39.51 -9.53
N PRO A 45 -6.90 -39.46 -10.89
CA PRO A 45 -7.59 -40.45 -11.73
C PRO A 45 -7.01 -41.88 -11.65
N PHE A 46 -5.80 -42.03 -11.14
CA PHE A 46 -5.12 -43.32 -11.01
C PHE A 46 -5.33 -43.99 -9.63
N LEU A 47 -6.05 -43.32 -8.72
CA LEU A 47 -6.38 -43.86 -7.40
C LEU A 47 -7.59 -44.78 -7.48
N PRO A 48 -7.79 -45.69 -6.50
CA PRO A 48 -9.01 -46.50 -6.39
C PRO A 48 -10.27 -45.63 -6.36
N GLU A 49 -11.36 -46.07 -7.00
CA GLU A 49 -12.62 -45.30 -7.15
C GLU A 49 -13.14 -44.71 -5.81
N ARG A 50 -13.13 -45.53 -4.73
CA ARG A 50 -13.51 -45.07 -3.38
C ARG A 50 -12.74 -43.83 -2.90
N LEU A 51 -11.52 -43.60 -3.40
CA LEU A 51 -10.70 -42.44 -3.06
C LEU A 51 -10.98 -41.28 -4.01
N GLN A 52 -11.34 -41.56 -5.25
CA GLN A 52 -11.70 -40.53 -6.23
C GLN A 52 -12.98 -39.76 -5.89
N ASP A 53 -13.91 -40.40 -5.17
CA ASP A 53 -15.19 -39.82 -4.74
C ASP A 53 -15.13 -39.28 -3.30
N SER A 54 -13.96 -39.26 -2.68
CA SER A 54 -13.77 -38.71 -1.35
C SER A 54 -13.80 -37.17 -1.32
N GLY A 55 -14.14 -36.60 -0.17
CA GLY A 55 -14.22 -35.12 0.00
C GLY A 55 -12.90 -34.41 -0.31
N TRP A 56 -11.75 -35.03 -0.03
CA TRP A 56 -10.46 -34.44 -0.38
C TRP A 56 -10.20 -34.43 -1.89
N ALA A 57 -10.71 -35.43 -2.63
CA ALA A 57 -10.62 -35.46 -4.09
C ALA A 57 -11.44 -34.33 -4.73
N VAL A 58 -12.63 -34.04 -4.19
CA VAL A 58 -13.42 -32.86 -4.60
C VAL A 58 -12.64 -31.58 -4.34
N THR A 59 -11.98 -31.47 -3.19
CA THR A 59 -11.15 -30.31 -2.83
C THR A 59 -10.00 -30.10 -3.84
N ILE A 60 -9.29 -31.16 -4.22
CA ILE A 60 -8.21 -31.09 -5.21
C ILE A 60 -8.72 -30.65 -6.59
N ARG A 61 -9.84 -31.25 -7.06
CA ARG A 61 -10.45 -30.85 -8.34
C ARG A 61 -10.86 -29.37 -8.31
N SER A 62 -11.48 -28.91 -7.23
CA SER A 62 -11.89 -27.51 -7.07
C SER A 62 -10.70 -26.57 -7.03
N ALA A 63 -9.62 -26.94 -6.34
CA ALA A 63 -8.39 -26.16 -6.29
C ALA A 63 -7.73 -26.06 -7.68
N PHE A 64 -7.72 -27.15 -8.44
CA PHE A 64 -7.19 -27.17 -9.81
C PHE A 64 -8.03 -26.32 -10.78
N ILE A 65 -9.37 -26.43 -10.72
CA ILE A 65 -10.28 -25.57 -11.49
C ILE A 65 -10.05 -24.09 -11.10
N GLY A 66 -9.96 -23.81 -9.80
CA GLY A 66 -9.66 -22.47 -9.30
C GLY A 66 -8.32 -21.91 -9.84
N LEU A 67 -7.30 -22.78 -9.98
CA LEU A 67 -6.02 -22.39 -10.57
C LEU A 67 -6.18 -21.99 -12.05
N LEU A 68 -6.93 -22.76 -12.83
CA LEU A 68 -7.19 -22.47 -14.26
C LEU A 68 -7.99 -21.18 -14.44
N LEU A 69 -8.94 -20.92 -13.56
CA LEU A 69 -9.80 -19.73 -13.63
C LEU A 69 -9.19 -18.48 -12.99
N LEU A 70 -8.10 -18.61 -12.25
CA LEU A 70 -7.51 -17.49 -11.48
C LEU A 70 -7.14 -16.29 -12.36
N VAL A 71 -6.45 -16.53 -13.47
CA VAL A 71 -6.01 -15.46 -14.38
C VAL A 71 -7.18 -14.76 -15.04
N PRO A 72 -8.11 -15.45 -15.74
CA PRO A 72 -9.24 -14.78 -16.35
C PRO A 72 -10.14 -14.07 -15.32
N ALA A 73 -10.36 -14.65 -14.14
CA ALA A 73 -11.15 -14.03 -13.09
C ALA A 73 -10.49 -12.72 -12.60
N LEU A 74 -9.19 -12.72 -12.35
CA LEU A 74 -8.47 -11.51 -11.95
C LEU A 74 -8.50 -10.42 -13.02
N VAL A 75 -8.39 -10.79 -14.30
CA VAL A 75 -8.49 -9.83 -15.41
C VAL A 75 -9.90 -9.22 -15.42
N VAL A 76 -10.96 -10.04 -15.38
CA VAL A 76 -12.34 -9.56 -15.37
C VAL A 76 -12.60 -8.64 -14.17
N ILE A 77 -12.20 -9.05 -12.97
CA ILE A 77 -12.37 -8.25 -11.74
C ILE A 77 -11.68 -6.89 -11.88
N ARG A 78 -10.45 -6.85 -12.37
CA ARG A 78 -9.69 -5.60 -12.54
C ARG A 78 -10.29 -4.66 -13.56
N GLU A 79 -10.72 -5.19 -14.72
CA GLU A 79 -11.30 -4.37 -15.77
C GLU A 79 -12.69 -3.86 -15.38
N THR A 80 -13.52 -4.68 -14.73
CA THR A 80 -14.83 -4.23 -14.23
C THR A 80 -14.68 -3.21 -13.10
N GLN A 81 -13.73 -3.38 -12.19
CA GLN A 81 -13.43 -2.41 -11.13
C GLN A 81 -12.99 -1.06 -11.74
N ARG A 82 -12.08 -1.09 -12.73
CA ARG A 82 -11.64 0.13 -13.42
C ARG A 82 -12.79 0.79 -14.18
N ALA A 83 -13.61 0.01 -14.87
CA ALA A 83 -14.78 0.54 -15.58
C ALA A 83 -15.77 1.20 -14.62
N SER A 84 -16.03 0.58 -13.47
CA SER A 84 -16.88 1.14 -12.41
C SER A 84 -16.31 2.46 -11.88
N ILE A 85 -15.03 2.53 -11.57
CA ILE A 85 -14.37 3.77 -11.08
C ILE A 85 -14.49 4.87 -12.15
N ARG A 86 -14.24 4.57 -13.40
CA ARG A 86 -14.38 5.55 -14.49
C ARG A 86 -15.81 6.05 -14.69
N GLY A 87 -16.79 5.25 -14.35
CA GLY A 87 -18.21 5.62 -14.46
C GLY A 87 -18.75 6.36 -13.24
N THR A 88 -18.15 6.19 -12.06
CA THR A 88 -18.69 6.71 -10.78
C THR A 88 -17.79 7.72 -10.08
N ALA A 89 -16.52 7.83 -10.47
CA ALA A 89 -15.56 8.73 -9.85
C ALA A 89 -15.16 9.89 -10.77
N VAL A 90 -14.70 10.97 -10.17
CA VAL A 90 -14.22 12.16 -10.87
C VAL A 90 -12.75 11.95 -11.25
N GLN A 91 -12.46 11.93 -12.55
CA GLN A 91 -11.06 11.86 -13.01
C GLN A 91 -10.40 13.24 -12.94
N LEU A 92 -9.24 13.32 -12.30
CA LEU A 92 -8.46 14.56 -12.21
C LEU A 92 -7.77 14.86 -13.54
N SER A 93 -7.68 16.16 -13.85
CA SER A 93 -7.07 16.68 -15.08
C SER A 93 -6.47 18.07 -14.82
N PRO A 94 -5.71 18.65 -15.75
CA PRO A 94 -5.23 20.02 -15.62
C PRO A 94 -6.34 21.07 -15.40
N LYS A 95 -7.54 20.81 -15.93
CA LYS A 95 -8.71 21.68 -15.77
C LYS A 95 -9.52 21.40 -14.48
N GLN A 96 -9.22 20.28 -13.80
CA GLN A 96 -9.96 19.80 -12.66
C GLN A 96 -8.98 19.30 -11.60
N TYR A 97 -8.82 20.08 -10.52
CA TYR A 97 -7.81 19.88 -9.46
C TYR A 97 -6.36 19.90 -10.01
N GLY A 98 -6.05 20.88 -10.86
CA GLY A 98 -4.79 20.98 -11.62
C GLY A 98 -3.54 20.85 -10.75
N SER A 99 -3.50 21.49 -9.56
CA SER A 99 -2.34 21.43 -8.66
C SER A 99 -2.03 20.00 -8.17
N LEU A 100 -3.05 19.19 -7.89
CA LEU A 100 -2.87 17.79 -7.49
C LEU A 100 -2.47 16.92 -8.68
N TYR A 101 -3.05 17.22 -9.85
CA TYR A 101 -2.68 16.57 -11.10
C TYR A 101 -1.20 16.81 -11.46
N GLU A 102 -0.69 18.04 -11.31
CA GLU A 102 0.72 18.39 -11.50
C GLU A 102 1.62 17.70 -10.47
N THR A 103 1.20 17.65 -9.21
CA THR A 103 1.91 16.92 -8.17
C THR A 103 2.05 15.43 -8.52
N MET A 104 0.98 14.81 -9.02
CA MET A 104 0.99 13.42 -9.47
C MET A 104 2.01 13.21 -10.60
N ASP A 105 2.04 14.12 -11.58
CA ASP A 105 2.92 14.06 -12.72
C ASP A 105 4.41 14.23 -12.30
N ASP A 106 4.68 15.16 -11.39
CA ASP A 106 6.01 15.37 -10.84
C ASP A 106 6.51 14.14 -10.05
N PHE A 107 5.67 13.59 -9.20
CA PHE A 107 6.00 12.40 -8.42
C PHE A 107 6.20 11.16 -9.31
N ALA A 108 5.36 10.98 -10.33
CA ALA A 108 5.51 9.90 -11.30
C ALA A 108 6.87 9.98 -12.03
N ARG A 109 7.29 11.21 -12.43
CA ARG A 109 8.62 11.44 -13.03
C ARG A 109 9.75 11.16 -12.05
N LYS A 110 9.67 11.66 -10.82
CA LYS A 110 10.68 11.43 -9.76
C LYS A 110 10.87 9.95 -9.44
N LEU A 111 9.81 9.17 -9.47
CA LEU A 111 9.85 7.72 -9.26
C LEU A 111 10.23 6.94 -10.54
N GLY A 112 10.42 7.60 -11.68
CA GLY A 112 10.76 6.95 -12.95
C GLY A 112 9.64 6.03 -13.47
N LEU A 113 8.38 6.38 -13.26
CA LEU A 113 7.26 5.63 -13.81
C LEU A 113 7.19 5.84 -15.32
N ARG A 114 7.03 4.74 -16.08
CA ARG A 114 6.98 4.80 -17.56
C ARG A 114 5.79 5.59 -18.09
N ARG A 115 4.67 5.55 -17.38
CA ARG A 115 3.44 6.27 -17.69
C ARG A 115 2.91 6.92 -16.43
N ARG A 116 2.30 8.09 -16.56
CA ARG A 116 1.59 8.70 -15.45
C ARG A 116 0.34 7.87 -15.14
N PRO A 117 0.15 7.45 -13.88
CA PRO A 117 -1.10 6.83 -13.45
C PRO A 117 -2.29 7.79 -13.58
N GLN A 118 -3.48 7.25 -13.79
CA GLN A 118 -4.72 8.03 -13.72
C GLN A 118 -5.05 8.31 -12.26
N LEU A 119 -5.60 9.48 -11.96
CA LEU A 119 -6.00 9.85 -10.60
C LEU A 119 -7.49 10.12 -10.56
N PHE A 120 -8.18 9.46 -9.64
CA PHE A 120 -9.62 9.55 -9.45
C PHE A 120 -9.98 9.98 -8.04
N LEU A 121 -11.03 10.77 -7.93
CA LEU A 121 -11.67 11.13 -6.68
C LEU A 121 -13.03 10.42 -6.62
N ALA A 122 -13.18 9.50 -5.68
CA ALA A 122 -14.39 8.69 -5.53
C ALA A 122 -15.10 8.99 -4.20
N ASN A 123 -16.42 8.77 -4.17
CA ASN A 123 -17.14 8.80 -2.90
C ASN A 123 -16.69 7.64 -2.02
N GLY A 124 -16.16 7.95 -0.83
CA GLY A 124 -15.65 6.98 0.13
C GLY A 124 -16.69 6.47 1.11
N ASN A 125 -17.96 6.94 1.04
CA ASN A 125 -19.03 6.59 1.98
C ASN A 125 -18.61 6.75 3.46
N GLY A 126 -17.90 7.83 3.76
CA GLY A 126 -17.41 8.14 5.11
C GLY A 126 -16.05 7.54 5.45
N THR A 127 -15.42 6.78 4.55
CA THR A 127 -14.11 6.17 4.81
C THR A 127 -12.97 7.10 4.39
N LEU A 128 -11.93 7.17 5.23
CA LEU A 128 -10.67 7.85 4.92
C LEU A 128 -9.75 6.84 4.23
N ASN A 129 -9.80 6.76 2.91
CA ASN A 129 -9.06 5.74 2.17
C ASN A 129 -8.43 6.29 0.88
N ALA A 130 -7.32 5.69 0.49
CA ALA A 130 -6.73 5.81 -0.83
C ALA A 130 -6.24 4.43 -1.25
N PHE A 131 -6.17 4.17 -2.54
CA PHE A 131 -5.56 2.94 -3.03
C PHE A 131 -5.03 3.10 -4.45
N ALA A 132 -3.92 2.41 -4.73
CA ALA A 132 -3.41 2.19 -6.06
C ALA A 132 -3.95 0.88 -6.63
N ALA A 133 -4.18 0.85 -7.93
CA ALA A 133 -4.55 -0.37 -8.65
C ALA A 133 -4.04 -0.36 -10.09
N GLN A 134 -4.07 -1.53 -10.71
CA GLN A 134 -3.71 -1.71 -12.11
C GLN A 134 -4.77 -2.53 -12.82
N ALA A 135 -5.26 -2.02 -13.95
CA ALA A 135 -5.99 -2.77 -14.95
C ALA A 135 -5.12 -2.92 -16.22
N THR A 136 -5.55 -3.69 -17.22
CA THR A 136 -4.74 -3.99 -18.39
C THR A 136 -4.11 -2.74 -19.03
N GLY A 137 -2.81 -2.58 -18.85
CA GLY A 137 -2.02 -1.47 -19.41
C GLY A 137 -2.18 -0.11 -18.73
N HIS A 138 -2.92 0.00 -17.63
CA HIS A 138 -3.18 1.26 -16.94
C HIS A 138 -3.04 1.14 -15.43
N ASP A 139 -2.18 1.99 -14.87
CA ASP A 139 -2.10 2.21 -13.44
C ASP A 139 -3.01 3.37 -13.04
N TYR A 140 -3.64 3.27 -11.89
CA TYR A 140 -4.47 4.35 -11.36
C TYR A 140 -4.45 4.40 -9.84
N VAL A 141 -4.68 5.59 -9.32
CA VAL A 141 -4.85 5.88 -7.89
C VAL A 141 -6.25 6.43 -7.67
N VAL A 142 -6.90 5.97 -6.64
CA VAL A 142 -8.21 6.47 -6.20
C VAL A 142 -8.06 7.06 -4.81
N LEU A 143 -8.52 8.29 -4.64
CA LEU A 143 -8.63 8.97 -3.36
C LEU A 143 -10.10 9.01 -2.96
N ALA A 144 -10.42 8.61 -1.74
CA ALA A 144 -11.75 8.84 -1.20
C ALA A 144 -11.96 10.35 -0.98
N ASN A 145 -13.15 10.85 -1.32
CA ASN A 145 -13.49 12.26 -1.20
C ASN A 145 -13.29 12.77 0.23
N GLU A 146 -13.64 11.97 1.22
CA GLU A 146 -13.48 12.30 2.63
C GLU A 146 -12.02 12.54 3.03
N LEU A 147 -11.11 11.68 2.53
CA LEU A 147 -9.67 11.85 2.74
C LEU A 147 -9.17 13.10 2.02
N PHE A 148 -9.59 13.28 0.76
CA PHE A 148 -9.19 14.41 -0.07
C PHE A 148 -9.62 15.74 0.57
N VAL A 149 -10.89 15.93 0.91
CA VAL A 149 -11.41 17.20 1.48
C VAL A 149 -10.68 17.53 2.78
N ASN A 150 -10.52 16.54 3.68
CA ASN A 150 -9.86 16.80 4.95
C ASN A 150 -8.40 17.25 4.79
N LEU A 151 -7.63 16.66 3.87
CA LEU A 151 -6.22 16.99 3.70
C LEU A 151 -5.98 18.13 2.72
N TYR A 152 -6.83 18.30 1.72
CA TYR A 152 -6.65 19.34 0.69
C TYR A 152 -6.66 20.74 1.25
N GLU A 153 -7.50 20.99 2.25
CA GLU A 153 -7.64 22.29 2.90
C GLU A 153 -6.73 22.46 4.12
N SER A 154 -6.61 21.40 4.94
CA SER A 154 -5.91 21.49 6.22
C SER A 154 -4.44 21.04 6.17
N ASN A 155 -4.10 20.06 5.34
CA ASN A 155 -2.78 19.42 5.34
C ASN A 155 -2.38 18.92 3.95
N ARG A 156 -2.07 19.81 3.04
CA ARG A 156 -1.68 19.46 1.66
C ARG A 156 -0.44 18.57 1.58
N ASP A 157 0.48 18.71 2.49
CA ASP A 157 1.67 17.85 2.54
C ASP A 157 1.29 16.42 2.95
N GLY A 158 0.33 16.26 3.86
CA GLY A 158 -0.24 14.95 4.18
C GLY A 158 -0.88 14.27 2.98
N LEU A 159 -1.63 15.02 2.16
CA LEU A 159 -2.22 14.51 0.93
C LEU A 159 -1.13 14.09 -0.08
N ARG A 160 -0.07 14.89 -0.22
CA ARG A 160 1.09 14.59 -1.08
C ARG A 160 1.82 13.34 -0.62
N PHE A 161 2.00 13.17 0.70
CA PHE A 161 2.60 11.96 1.27
C PHE A 161 1.78 10.72 0.91
N ILE A 162 0.46 10.76 1.10
CA ILE A 162 -0.44 9.64 0.77
C ILE A 162 -0.37 9.35 -0.74
N LEU A 163 -0.38 10.37 -1.59
CA LEU A 163 -0.21 10.19 -3.03
C LEU A 163 1.13 9.52 -3.37
N GLY A 164 2.21 9.96 -2.72
CA GLY A 164 3.54 9.35 -2.87
C GLY A 164 3.61 7.90 -2.39
N HIS A 165 2.89 7.56 -1.32
CA HIS A 165 2.72 6.21 -0.81
C HIS A 165 2.03 5.31 -1.84
N GLU A 166 0.90 5.75 -2.42
CA GLU A 166 0.17 5.01 -3.45
C GLU A 166 1.01 4.81 -4.72
N LEU A 167 1.78 5.82 -5.11
CA LEU A 167 2.73 5.70 -6.21
C LEU A 167 3.87 4.72 -5.89
N GLY A 168 4.22 4.55 -4.63
CA GLY A 168 5.15 3.51 -4.15
C GLY A 168 4.65 2.11 -4.49
N HIS A 169 3.35 1.81 -4.29
CA HIS A 169 2.75 0.53 -4.69
C HIS A 169 2.86 0.28 -6.19
N ILE A 170 2.65 1.30 -7.02
CA ILE A 170 2.81 1.19 -8.47
C ILE A 170 4.28 0.99 -8.84
N ARG A 171 5.19 1.78 -8.26
CA ARG A 171 6.64 1.72 -8.54
C ARG A 171 7.25 0.38 -8.20
N LEU A 172 6.79 -0.26 -7.12
CA LEU A 172 7.25 -1.56 -6.65
C LEU A 172 6.45 -2.74 -7.25
N HIS A 173 5.51 -2.44 -8.14
CA HIS A 173 4.64 -3.40 -8.82
C HIS A 173 3.71 -4.20 -7.90
N HIS A 174 3.43 -3.75 -6.67
CA HIS A 174 2.57 -4.46 -5.71
C HIS A 174 1.15 -4.71 -6.25
N VAL A 175 0.66 -3.80 -7.10
CA VAL A 175 -0.65 -3.88 -7.75
C VAL A 175 -0.61 -4.57 -9.12
N GLY A 176 0.58 -4.98 -9.57
CA GLY A 176 0.77 -5.64 -10.86
C GLY A 176 0.15 -7.05 -10.92
N LEU A 177 -0.43 -7.44 -12.06
CA LEU A 177 -1.05 -8.75 -12.23
C LEU A 177 -0.05 -9.88 -11.93
N TRP A 178 1.14 -9.82 -12.52
CA TRP A 178 2.16 -10.84 -12.35
C TRP A 178 2.68 -10.94 -10.92
N TYR A 179 2.81 -9.79 -10.25
CA TYR A 179 3.18 -9.77 -8.84
C TYR A 179 2.12 -10.47 -7.97
N GLN A 180 0.84 -10.16 -8.18
CA GLN A 180 -0.25 -10.79 -7.43
C GLN A 180 -0.37 -12.29 -7.72
N LEU A 181 -0.21 -12.69 -8.99
CA LEU A 181 -0.23 -14.11 -9.35
C LEU A 181 0.92 -14.88 -8.74
N SER A 182 2.11 -14.27 -8.65
CA SER A 182 3.31 -14.92 -8.10
C SER A 182 3.21 -15.27 -6.62
N VAL A 183 2.25 -14.71 -5.88
CA VAL A 183 2.01 -14.96 -4.45
C VAL A 183 0.56 -15.34 -4.14
N ALA A 184 -0.26 -15.57 -5.14
CA ALA A 184 -1.71 -15.70 -5.02
C ALA A 184 -2.19 -16.74 -3.99
N TYR A 185 -1.53 -17.86 -3.88
CA TYR A 185 -1.86 -18.91 -2.90
C TYR A 185 -1.11 -18.71 -1.58
N SER A 186 0.18 -18.40 -1.65
CA SER A 186 0.99 -18.20 -0.44
C SER A 186 0.52 -17.02 0.39
N GLU A 187 -0.01 -15.96 -0.24
CA GLU A 187 -0.55 -14.77 0.45
C GLU A 187 -1.83 -15.09 1.27
N ARG A 188 -2.51 -16.20 0.97
CA ARG A 188 -3.68 -16.66 1.74
C ARG A 188 -3.31 -17.42 3.02
N ILE A 189 -2.04 -17.76 3.21
CA ILE A 189 -1.57 -18.42 4.43
C ILE A 189 -1.61 -17.41 5.57
N PRO A 190 -2.33 -17.72 6.68
CA PRO A 190 -2.38 -16.85 7.85
C PRO A 190 -0.97 -16.46 8.30
N VAL A 191 -0.79 -15.25 8.79
CA VAL A 191 0.48 -14.66 9.23
C VAL A 191 1.42 -14.30 8.07
N LEU A 192 1.61 -15.16 7.05
CA LEU A 192 2.54 -14.92 5.94
C LEU A 192 2.04 -13.81 5.01
N GLY A 193 0.80 -13.90 4.53
CA GLY A 193 0.20 -12.86 3.70
C GLY A 193 0.17 -11.49 4.37
N PRO A 194 -0.38 -11.36 5.58
CA PRO A 194 -0.34 -10.12 6.34
C PRO A 194 1.10 -9.59 6.57
N THR A 195 2.07 -10.47 6.78
CA THR A 195 3.47 -10.05 6.94
C THR A 195 4.02 -9.43 5.66
N LEU A 196 3.80 -10.05 4.49
CA LEU A 196 4.19 -9.48 3.21
C LEU A 196 3.52 -8.12 2.99
N SER A 197 2.21 -8.03 3.28
CA SER A 197 1.46 -6.78 3.17
C SER A 197 2.08 -5.67 4.02
N ARG A 198 2.37 -5.92 5.30
CA ARG A 198 3.03 -4.94 6.17
C ARG A 198 4.41 -4.48 5.68
N LEU A 199 5.19 -5.38 5.08
CA LEU A 199 6.50 -5.03 4.50
C LEU A 199 6.34 -4.09 3.28
N ARG A 200 5.31 -4.32 2.45
CA ARG A 200 4.94 -3.43 1.34
C ARG A 200 4.57 -2.04 1.84
N GLU A 201 3.75 -1.97 2.91
CA GLU A 201 3.35 -0.69 3.53
C GLU A 201 4.58 0.13 3.98
N TYR A 202 5.53 -0.50 4.70
CA TYR A 202 6.75 0.19 5.10
C TYR A 202 7.60 0.68 3.94
N SER A 203 7.60 -0.02 2.81
CA SER A 203 8.28 0.43 1.61
C SER A 203 7.56 1.63 0.98
N CYS A 204 6.24 1.59 0.91
CA CYS A 204 5.44 2.69 0.37
C CYS A 204 5.50 3.94 1.25
N ASP A 205 5.52 3.79 2.58
CA ASP A 205 5.77 4.89 3.51
C ASP A 205 7.09 5.62 3.23
N ARG A 206 8.16 4.87 2.95
CA ARG A 206 9.46 5.46 2.58
C ARG A 206 9.39 6.22 1.25
N HIS A 207 8.60 5.76 0.29
CA HIS A 207 8.37 6.48 -0.97
C HIS A 207 7.58 7.78 -0.73
N GLY A 208 6.52 7.72 0.09
CA GLY A 208 5.75 8.90 0.49
C GLY A 208 6.64 9.94 1.17
N ALA A 209 7.42 9.53 2.18
CA ALA A 209 8.33 10.40 2.92
C ALA A 209 9.48 10.94 2.05
N HIS A 210 10.00 10.16 1.10
CA HIS A 210 11.02 10.62 0.17
C HIS A 210 10.51 11.72 -0.76
N LEU A 211 9.27 11.59 -1.24
CA LEU A 211 8.65 12.58 -2.12
C LEU A 211 8.13 13.81 -1.37
N CYS A 212 7.68 13.64 -0.15
CA CYS A 212 7.15 14.70 0.71
C CYS A 212 7.53 14.45 2.20
N PRO A 213 8.75 14.83 2.63
CA PRO A 213 9.21 14.58 4.01
C PRO A 213 8.35 15.24 5.10
N SER A 214 7.76 16.41 4.80
CA SER A 214 6.84 17.12 5.71
C SER A 214 5.47 16.45 5.84
N GLY A 215 5.15 15.51 4.95
CA GLY A 215 3.79 14.98 4.80
C GLY A 215 3.46 13.77 5.66
N ALA A 216 4.41 13.23 6.45
CA ALA A 216 4.14 12.10 7.34
C ALA A 216 3.01 12.40 8.37
N SER A 217 2.73 13.69 8.62
CA SER A 217 1.55 14.16 9.37
C SER A 217 0.22 13.68 8.78
N GLY A 218 0.15 13.31 7.49
CA GLY A 218 -1.03 12.70 6.89
C GLY A 218 -1.41 11.35 7.52
N LEU A 219 -0.44 10.64 8.12
CA LEU A 219 -0.71 9.43 8.91
C LEU A 219 -1.44 9.75 10.23
N VAL A 220 -1.35 10.98 10.74
CA VAL A 220 -2.11 11.40 11.94
C VAL A 220 -3.60 11.34 11.67
N LEU A 221 -4.05 11.83 10.51
CA LEU A 221 -5.45 11.72 10.11
C LEU A 221 -5.95 10.26 10.09
N LEU A 222 -5.10 9.35 9.59
CA LEU A 222 -5.42 7.91 9.55
C LEU A 222 -5.44 7.27 10.95
N ALA A 223 -4.69 7.82 11.91
CA ALA A 223 -4.64 7.33 13.29
C ALA A 223 -5.79 7.87 14.15
N SER A 224 -6.09 9.16 14.04
CA SER A 224 -6.99 9.89 14.93
C SER A 224 -8.38 10.15 14.33
N GLY A 225 -8.50 10.05 12.99
CA GLY A 225 -9.72 10.39 12.28
C GLY A 225 -9.91 11.90 12.08
N ARG A 226 -10.88 12.26 11.25
CA ARG A 226 -11.08 13.63 10.74
C ARG A 226 -11.40 14.70 11.81
N HIS A 227 -11.94 14.30 12.95
CA HIS A 227 -12.40 15.26 13.95
C HIS A 227 -11.33 15.58 15.00
N THR A 228 -10.34 14.70 15.19
CA THR A 228 -9.33 14.81 16.24
C THR A 228 -7.90 15.02 15.70
N GLU A 229 -7.74 15.06 14.37
CA GLU A 229 -6.42 15.29 13.73
C GLU A 229 -5.74 16.56 14.26
N HIS A 230 -6.49 17.67 14.37
CA HIS A 230 -5.94 18.96 14.76
C HIS A 230 -5.50 19.04 16.24
N THR A 231 -6.04 18.18 17.08
CA THR A 231 -5.73 18.10 18.51
C THR A 231 -4.74 16.97 18.85
N THR A 232 -4.46 16.11 17.88
CA THR A 232 -3.55 14.97 18.07
C THR A 232 -2.11 15.43 17.88
N ASP A 233 -1.28 15.22 18.90
CA ASP A 233 0.14 15.54 18.84
C ASP A 233 0.93 14.43 18.17
N LEU A 234 1.71 14.80 17.17
CA LEU A 234 2.49 13.88 16.35
C LEU A 234 3.65 13.25 17.13
N ASP A 235 4.29 14.02 18.01
CA ASP A 235 5.42 13.54 18.82
C ASP A 235 4.94 12.53 19.86
N GLU A 236 3.74 12.74 20.42
CA GLU A 236 3.11 11.75 21.30
C GLU A 236 2.79 10.45 20.57
N LEU A 237 2.29 10.51 19.32
CA LEU A 237 2.08 9.30 18.51
C LEU A 237 3.38 8.56 18.20
N VAL A 238 4.48 9.28 17.95
CA VAL A 238 5.80 8.67 17.77
C VAL A 238 6.27 8.01 19.08
N ARG A 239 6.12 8.68 20.22
CA ARG A 239 6.43 8.11 21.56
C ARG A 239 5.58 6.88 21.87
N GLN A 240 4.29 6.93 21.55
CA GLN A 240 3.41 5.77 21.66
C GLN A 240 3.93 4.61 20.80
N GLY A 241 4.34 4.86 19.57
CA GLY A 241 4.94 3.85 18.69
C GLY A 241 6.21 3.24 19.29
N GLN A 242 7.06 4.05 19.91
CA GLN A 242 8.29 3.59 20.59
C GLN A 242 8.02 2.71 21.80
N SER A 243 6.94 2.98 22.54
CA SER A 243 6.52 2.20 23.71
C SER A 243 5.82 0.89 23.34
N LEU A 244 5.34 0.76 22.10
CA LEU A 244 4.54 -0.37 21.62
C LEU A 244 5.42 -1.63 21.45
N ARG A 245 5.61 -2.40 22.54
CA ARG A 245 6.44 -3.61 22.59
C ARG A 245 5.75 -4.70 23.39
N GLY A 246 6.15 -5.94 23.17
CA GLY A 246 5.71 -7.10 23.93
C GLY A 246 4.90 -8.09 23.12
N PHE A 247 4.79 -9.31 23.65
CA PHE A 247 4.17 -10.45 23.00
C PHE A 247 2.74 -10.17 22.48
N TRP A 248 1.90 -9.55 23.27
CA TRP A 248 0.50 -9.28 22.90
C TRP A 248 0.37 -8.28 21.77
N VAL A 249 1.27 -7.30 21.70
CA VAL A 249 1.32 -6.32 20.60
C VAL A 249 1.70 -7.00 19.29
N GLU A 250 2.70 -7.86 19.31
CA GLU A 250 3.10 -8.62 18.12
C GLU A 250 1.99 -9.59 17.69
N LEU A 251 1.39 -10.30 18.64
CA LEU A 251 0.29 -11.23 18.37
C LEU A 251 -0.91 -10.50 17.73
N ALA A 252 -1.29 -9.34 18.27
CA ALA A 252 -2.39 -8.53 17.71
C ALA A 252 -2.10 -8.05 16.28
N GLN A 253 -0.84 -7.83 15.95
CA GLN A 253 -0.45 -7.37 14.61
C GLN A 253 -0.35 -8.52 13.58
N LEU A 254 -0.23 -9.77 14.00
CA LEU A 254 -0.03 -10.91 13.09
C LEU A 254 -1.10 -11.00 11.98
N PRO A 255 -2.42 -10.89 12.27
CA PRO A 255 -3.44 -11.01 11.24
C PRO A 255 -3.65 -9.71 10.44
N MET A 256 -3.03 -8.59 10.84
CA MET A 256 -3.27 -7.29 10.22
C MET A 256 -2.48 -7.12 8.92
N SER A 257 -3.16 -6.76 7.85
CA SER A 257 -2.54 -6.43 6.56
C SER A 257 -1.80 -5.09 6.58
N HIS A 258 -2.22 -4.15 7.42
CA HIS A 258 -1.54 -2.88 7.63
C HIS A 258 -0.85 -2.87 9.01
N PRO A 259 0.37 -2.29 9.11
CA PRO A 259 1.00 -2.07 10.41
C PRO A 259 0.19 -1.06 11.24
N PHE A 260 0.31 -1.11 12.55
CA PHE A 260 -0.20 -0.03 13.41
C PHE A 260 0.32 1.32 12.93
N THR A 261 -0.57 2.31 12.76
CA THR A 261 -0.20 3.63 12.23
C THR A 261 0.90 4.30 13.08
N VAL A 262 0.85 4.17 14.39
CA VAL A 262 1.90 4.67 15.30
C VAL A 262 3.26 4.01 15.06
N ARG A 263 3.31 2.74 14.64
CA ARG A 263 4.57 2.07 14.24
C ARG A 263 5.08 2.55 12.88
N ARG A 264 4.19 2.92 11.97
CA ARG A 264 4.56 3.53 10.68
C ARG A 264 5.27 4.86 10.94
N LEU A 265 4.69 5.73 11.77
CA LEU A 265 5.26 7.02 12.18
C LEU A 265 6.62 6.84 12.88
N GLU A 266 6.69 5.96 13.87
CA GLU A 266 7.91 5.68 14.61
C GLU A 266 9.05 5.20 13.68
N ARG A 267 8.75 4.35 12.70
CA ARG A 267 9.76 3.87 11.74
C ARG A 267 10.25 4.97 10.81
N LEU A 268 9.37 5.83 10.32
CA LEU A 268 9.77 6.98 9.50
C LEU A 268 10.64 7.96 10.29
N PHE A 269 10.29 8.22 11.55
CA PHE A 269 11.07 9.04 12.46
C PHE A 269 12.48 8.47 12.67
N LYS A 270 12.62 7.18 13.01
CA LYS A 270 13.92 6.50 13.18
C LYS A 270 14.81 6.53 11.94
N LEU A 271 14.20 6.56 10.75
CA LEU A 271 14.95 6.63 9.49
C LEU A 271 15.37 8.06 9.13
N GLY A 272 14.99 9.08 9.92
CA GLY A 272 15.22 10.48 9.60
C GLY A 272 14.50 10.94 8.33
N LEU A 273 13.49 10.21 7.90
CA LEU A 273 12.68 10.53 6.72
C LEU A 273 11.53 11.49 7.06
N PHE A 274 11.40 11.84 8.32
CA PHE A 274 10.36 12.70 8.84
C PHE A 274 10.96 13.56 9.95
N HIS A 275 10.68 14.87 9.87
CA HIS A 275 11.03 15.82 10.93
C HIS A 275 9.74 16.33 11.53
N ALA A 276 9.53 16.05 12.82
CA ALA A 276 8.45 16.68 13.57
C ALA A 276 8.62 18.20 13.49
N ARG A 277 7.60 18.94 13.07
CA ARG A 277 7.60 20.39 13.26
C ARG A 277 7.46 20.64 14.74
N VAL A 278 8.48 21.15 15.38
CA VAL A 278 8.34 21.76 16.71
C VAL A 278 7.32 22.91 16.57
N ARG A 279 6.08 22.68 17.01
CA ARG A 279 5.13 23.76 17.27
C ARG A 279 5.63 24.51 18.51
N GLY A 280 6.40 25.56 18.32
CA GLY A 280 6.84 26.40 19.42
C GLY A 280 7.76 27.49 18.93
N SER A 281 7.22 28.69 18.79
CA SER A 281 7.80 30.01 19.01
C SER A 281 7.26 31.14 18.14
N GLU A 282 5.99 31.12 17.74
CA GLU A 282 5.39 32.31 17.09
C GLU A 282 4.13 32.84 17.79
N SER A 283 3.99 32.71 19.08
CA SER A 283 2.86 33.34 19.80
C SER A 283 3.19 33.93 21.17
N GLU A 284 4.47 34.36 21.39
CA GLU A 284 4.80 35.10 22.62
C GLU A 284 5.50 36.45 22.38
N THR A 285 5.21 37.11 21.25
CA THR A 285 5.66 38.51 21.06
C THR A 285 4.55 39.34 20.41
N ALA A 286 3.39 39.41 21.06
CA ALA A 286 2.40 40.45 20.85
C ALA A 286 1.49 40.56 22.09
N ALA A 287 2.03 41.15 23.13
CA ALA A 287 1.29 41.79 24.23
C ALA A 287 1.83 43.18 24.42
#